data_2fe460f62e0d24fcbf3e806006ffd955
#
_entry.id   2fe460f62e0d24fcbf3e806006ffd955
#
_cell.length_a   1.000
_cell.length_b   1.000
_cell.length_c   1.000
_cell.angle_alpha   90.00
_cell.angle_beta   90.00
_cell.angle_gamma   90.00
#
_symmetry.space_group_name_H-M   'P 1'
#
loop_
_entity.id
_entity.type
_entity.pdbx_description
1 polymer ?
#
loop_
_entity_poly.entity_id
_entity_poly.type
_entity_poly.pdbx_seq_one_letter_code
_entity_poly.pdbx_strand_id
1 'polypeptide(L)'
;XXXSDDELRERCRNQFNLVGNYHTDAVYRSMIAGVAGLSIDRIFFEHNAPRGPGTANAYLLLDSGVTSDPFIDAVNDYINTQGHHGHGDDMQCFSMPETRHDLIVTVWVKNLGNLEQEQRDSLKAGVENLTRCAFRQNTNYDVKKTWPYSRFSFSQLGREIHKAFPDTDSLEFSLKDITSELSVPRLNELAVDLRDE
;
A
#
# COMPACT_ATOMS: atom_id res chain seq x y z
N UNK A 1 9.51 11.31 -13.03
CA UNK A 1 10.17 11.29 -12.80
C UNK A 1 10.93 11.23 -11.74
N UNK A 2 11.44 10.75 -11.92
CA UNK A 2 12.25 10.60 -11.01
C UNK A 2 13.06 11.73 -11.02
N UNK A 3 13.28 11.90 -10.26
CA UNK A 3 14.14 12.81 -10.18
C UNK A 3 15.28 12.36 -10.79
N SER A 4 16.06 13.09 -11.15
CA SER A 4 17.38 12.73 -11.62
C SER A 4 18.27 12.44 -10.41
N ASP A 5 19.37 11.76 -10.66
CA ASP A 5 20.31 11.50 -9.58
C ASP A 5 20.81 12.80 -8.95
N ASP A 6 21.03 13.82 -9.76
CA ASP A 6 21.50 15.09 -9.24
C ASP A 6 20.43 15.77 -8.40
N GLU A 7 19.18 15.71 -8.84
CA GLU A 7 18.08 16.26 -8.07
C GLU A 7 17.92 15.53 -6.75
N LEU A 8 18.06 14.22 -6.76
CA LEU A 8 17.98 13.45 -5.55
C LEU A 8 19.09 13.82 -4.59
N ARG A 9 20.30 13.89 -5.09
CA ARG A 9 21.44 14.28 -4.24
C ARG A 9 21.24 15.65 -3.63
N GLU A 10 20.71 16.57 -4.41
CA GLU A 10 20.44 17.91 -3.92
C GLU A 10 19.41 17.90 -2.82
N ARG A 11 18.33 17.15 -3.00
CA ARG A 11 17.30 17.06 -1.97
C ARG A 11 17.83 16.41 -0.71
N CYS A 12 18.61 15.36 -0.83
CA CYS A 12 19.18 14.69 0.33
C CYS A 12 20.13 15.62 1.07
N ARG A 13 20.95 16.35 0.32
CA ARG A 13 21.89 17.30 0.91
C ARG A 13 21.15 18.38 1.67
N ASN A 14 20.08 18.90 1.08
CA ASN A 14 19.29 19.93 1.74
C ASN A 14 18.65 19.42 3.01
N GLN A 15 18.16 18.18 2.99
CA GLN A 15 17.57 17.57 4.18
C GLN A 15 18.61 17.44 5.29
N PHE A 16 19.81 16.98 4.96
CA PHE A 16 20.89 16.89 5.93
C PHE A 16 21.22 18.25 6.50
N ASN A 17 21.29 19.25 5.64
CA ASN A 17 21.64 20.59 6.09
C ASN A 17 20.58 21.15 7.03
N LEU A 18 19.31 20.84 6.76
CA LEU A 18 18.23 21.36 7.58
C LEU A 18 18.19 20.72 8.96
N VAL A 19 18.53 19.44 9.06
CA VAL A 19 18.43 18.71 10.32
C VAL A 19 19.79 18.51 10.98
N GLY A 20 20.83 19.07 10.41
CA GLY A 20 22.17 18.92 10.95
C GLY A 20 22.71 17.54 10.65
N ASN A 21 23.30 16.92 11.65
CA ASN A 21 23.92 15.62 11.48
C ASN A 21 22.97 14.46 11.82
N TYR A 22 21.71 14.76 12.08
CA TYR A 22 20.77 13.73 12.45
C TYR A 22 20.13 13.17 11.21
N HIS A 23 19.99 11.87 11.19
CA HIS A 23 19.25 11.18 10.14
C HIS A 23 17.87 10.89 10.66
N THR A 24 16.95 11.74 10.29
CA THR A 24 15.56 11.59 10.67
C THR A 24 14.83 10.72 9.66
N ASP A 25 13.63 10.29 10.05
CA ASP A 25 12.79 9.56 9.12
C ASP A 25 12.55 10.37 7.84
N ALA A 26 12.45 11.69 7.96
CA ALA A 26 12.22 12.54 6.79
C ALA A 26 13.38 12.45 5.80
N VAL A 27 14.61 12.43 6.33
CA VAL A 27 15.79 12.33 5.46
C VAL A 27 15.78 11.00 4.72
N TYR A 28 15.54 9.91 5.45
CA TYR A 28 15.51 8.60 4.82
C TYR A 28 14.37 8.47 3.83
N ARG A 29 13.21 9.05 4.13
CA ARG A 29 12.10 9.05 3.19
C ARG A 29 12.51 9.72 1.89
N SER A 30 13.15 10.87 2.01
CA SER A 30 13.58 11.63 0.84
C SER A 30 14.57 10.82 0.00
N MET A 31 15.52 10.17 0.66
CA MET A 31 16.52 9.36 -0.04
C MET A 31 15.89 8.19 -0.76
N ILE A 32 15.05 7.45 -0.04
CA ILE A 32 14.48 6.22 -0.59
C ILE A 32 13.51 6.55 -1.73
N ALA A 33 12.66 7.54 -1.51
CA ALA A 33 11.69 7.91 -2.55
C ALA A 33 12.39 8.38 -3.81
N GLY A 34 13.52 9.07 -3.66
CA GLY A 34 14.26 9.55 -4.80
C GLY A 34 14.96 8.45 -5.57
N VAL A 35 15.50 7.47 -4.86
CA VAL A 35 16.20 6.37 -5.52
C VAL A 35 15.23 5.57 -6.40
N ALA A 36 14.03 5.40 -5.91
CA ALA A 36 13.15 4.41 -6.48
C ALA A 36 12.68 4.72 -7.88
N GLY A 37 12.34 5.96 -8.15
CA GLY A 37 11.55 6.25 -9.33
C GLY A 37 10.24 5.49 -9.32
N LEU A 38 9.86 4.95 -8.18
CA LEU A 38 8.63 4.19 -8.02
C LEU A 38 7.65 4.97 -7.15
N SER A 39 6.41 4.61 -7.28
CA SER A 39 5.34 5.25 -6.52
C SER A 39 5.28 4.61 -5.13
N ILE A 40 6.11 5.09 -4.23
CA ILE A 40 6.11 4.62 -2.84
C ILE A 40 5.06 5.43 -2.09
N ASP A 41 4.07 4.73 -1.56
CA ASP A 41 3.00 5.40 -0.85
C ASP A 41 3.47 5.88 0.52
N ARG A 42 4.16 5.02 1.24
CA ARG A 42 4.68 5.39 2.54
C ARG A 42 5.83 4.48 2.94
N ILE A 43 6.68 5.01 3.81
CA ILE A 43 7.80 4.27 4.38
C ILE A 43 7.57 4.19 5.88
N PHE A 44 7.66 2.99 6.43
CA PHE A 44 7.48 2.76 7.87
C PHE A 44 8.81 2.37 8.48
N PHE A 45 9.17 3.02 9.57
CA PHE A 45 10.46 2.82 10.22
C PHE A 45 10.31 2.03 11.51
N GLU A 46 11.28 1.17 11.76
CA GLU A 46 11.39 0.44 13.02
C GLU A 46 12.74 0.77 13.62
N HIS A 47 12.72 1.46 14.77
CA HIS A 47 13.94 2.04 15.33
C HIS A 47 14.49 1.31 16.54
N ASN A 48 13.79 0.34 17.10
CA ASN A 48 14.16 -0.26 18.38
C ASN A 48 15.28 -1.30 18.23
N ALA A 49 16.32 -0.95 17.48
CA ALA A 49 17.46 -1.84 17.26
C ALA A 49 17.02 -3.24 16.84
N PRO A 50 16.24 -3.35 15.77
CA PRO A 50 15.65 -4.65 15.40
C PRO A 50 16.66 -5.71 15.05
N ARG A 51 17.88 -5.32 14.64
CA ARG A 51 18.95 -6.25 14.29
C ARG A 51 20.15 -6.08 15.19
N GLY A 52 19.98 -5.39 16.34
CA GLY A 52 21.07 -5.15 17.26
C GLY A 52 21.32 -3.66 17.43
N PRO A 53 22.22 -3.29 18.35
CA PRO A 53 22.46 -1.88 18.62
C PRO A 53 22.86 -1.11 17.35
N GLY A 54 22.33 0.09 17.22
CA GLY A 54 22.67 0.97 16.11
C GLY A 54 21.98 0.62 14.81
N THR A 55 20.92 -0.20 14.82
CA THR A 55 20.23 -0.60 13.60
C THR A 55 18.82 -0.04 13.54
N ALA A 56 18.31 0.09 12.33
CA ALA A 56 16.94 0.49 12.06
C ALA A 56 16.48 -0.16 10.76
N ASN A 57 15.18 -0.42 10.66
CA ASN A 57 14.61 -1.00 9.46
C ASN A 57 13.62 -0.03 8.84
N ALA A 58 13.55 -0.03 7.52
CA ALA A 58 12.56 0.73 6.78
C ALA A 58 11.76 -0.23 5.90
N TYR A 59 10.44 -0.14 5.99
CA TYR A 59 9.54 -0.99 5.25
C TYR A 59 8.83 -0.16 4.19
N LEU A 60 8.96 -0.56 2.92
CA LEU A 60 8.46 0.22 1.80
C LEU A 60 7.09 -0.28 1.38
N LEU A 61 6.12 0.63 1.39
CA LEU A 61 4.75 0.33 1.01
C LEU A 61 4.42 1.06 -0.29
N LEU A 62 4.14 0.31 -1.34
CA LEU A 62 3.77 0.87 -2.63
C LEU A 62 2.27 1.09 -2.70
N ASP A 63 1.85 1.97 -3.61
CA ASP A 63 0.42 2.13 -3.90
C ASP A 63 -0.19 0.81 -4.33
N SER A 64 0.54 0.05 -5.12
CA SER A 64 0.07 -1.23 -5.64
C SER A 64 1.26 -2.16 -5.80
N GLY A 65 1.04 -3.43 -5.50
CA GLY A 65 2.08 -4.44 -5.62
C GLY A 65 3.08 -4.40 -4.48
N VAL A 66 4.17 -5.12 -4.66
CA VAL A 66 5.25 -5.21 -3.68
C VAL A 66 6.56 -4.86 -4.36
N THR A 67 7.50 -4.37 -3.57
CA THR A 67 8.82 -4.07 -4.09
C THR A 67 9.56 -5.36 -4.40
N SER A 68 10.26 -5.38 -5.51
CA SER A 68 11.06 -6.54 -5.90
C SER A 68 12.35 -6.60 -5.09
N ASP A 69 12.90 -7.81 -4.96
CA ASP A 69 14.17 -7.96 -4.25
C ASP A 69 15.30 -7.16 -4.89
N PRO A 70 15.48 -7.17 -6.22
CA PRO A 70 16.53 -6.34 -6.82
C PRO A 70 16.35 -4.86 -6.52
N PHE A 71 15.12 -4.38 -6.46
CA PHE A 71 14.88 -2.98 -6.11
C PHE A 71 15.28 -2.71 -4.66
N ILE A 72 14.89 -3.60 -3.75
CA ILE A 72 15.27 -3.46 -2.34
C ILE A 72 16.79 -3.47 -2.20
N ASP A 73 17.46 -4.36 -2.93
CA ASP A 73 18.91 -4.43 -2.89
C ASP A 73 19.54 -3.13 -3.40
N ALA A 74 18.97 -2.55 -4.45
CA ALA A 74 19.49 -1.30 -4.99
C ALA A 74 19.33 -0.15 -4.00
N VAL A 75 18.20 -0.09 -3.31
CA VAL A 75 17.98 0.96 -2.31
C VAL A 75 18.96 0.80 -1.17
N ASN A 76 19.15 -0.43 -0.68
CA ASN A 76 20.10 -0.66 0.40
C ASN A 76 21.53 -0.31 -0.01
N ASP A 77 21.90 -0.64 -1.24
CA ASP A 77 23.21 -0.27 -1.76
C ASP A 77 23.38 1.24 -1.76
N TYR A 78 22.37 1.95 -2.23
CA TYR A 78 22.47 3.40 -2.30
C TYR A 78 22.66 4.01 -0.91
N ILE A 79 21.87 3.55 0.06
CA ILE A 79 21.94 4.08 1.40
C ILE A 79 23.31 3.80 2.01
N ASN A 80 23.81 2.60 1.87
CA ASN A 80 25.03 2.17 2.55
C ASN A 80 26.30 2.66 1.86
N THR A 81 26.34 2.60 0.53
CA THR A 81 27.58 2.97 -0.18
C THR A 81 27.70 4.47 -0.40
N GLN A 82 26.59 5.19 -0.44
CA GLN A 82 26.64 6.63 -0.61
C GLN A 82 26.86 7.39 0.69
N GLY A 83 26.93 6.68 1.81
CA GLY A 83 27.19 7.31 3.09
C GLY A 83 26.06 8.16 3.60
N HIS A 84 24.84 7.83 3.26
CA HIS A 84 23.68 8.62 3.60
C HIS A 84 22.98 8.18 4.87
N HIS A 85 23.65 7.41 5.71
CA HIS A 85 23.03 6.97 6.95
C HIS A 85 23.60 7.74 8.13
N GLY A 86 22.85 7.77 9.22
CA GLY A 86 23.25 8.55 10.38
C GLY A 86 24.30 7.88 11.21
N HIS A 87 24.76 8.61 12.21
CA HIS A 87 25.79 8.09 13.12
C HIS A 87 25.24 6.89 13.88
N GLY A 88 25.90 5.76 13.72
CA GLY A 88 25.53 4.56 14.43
C GLY A 88 24.29 3.86 13.90
N ASP A 89 23.65 4.43 12.89
CA ASP A 89 22.47 3.79 12.31
C ASP A 89 22.88 2.93 11.14
N ASP A 90 22.52 1.65 11.21
CA ASP A 90 22.61 0.73 10.08
C ASP A 90 21.20 0.55 9.56
N MET A 91 20.82 1.36 8.58
CA MET A 91 19.48 1.35 8.01
C MET A 91 19.38 0.28 6.93
N GLN A 92 18.37 -0.54 7.01
CA GLN A 92 18.13 -1.55 5.98
C GLN A 92 16.67 -1.49 5.55
N CYS A 93 16.43 -1.58 4.25
CA CYS A 93 15.10 -1.49 3.67
C CYS A 93 14.57 -2.86 3.34
N PHE A 94 13.26 -3.01 3.48
CA PHE A 94 12.54 -4.24 3.22
C PHE A 94 11.22 -3.93 2.55
N SER A 95 10.68 -4.90 1.82
CA SER A 95 9.28 -4.82 1.40
C SER A 95 8.38 -4.88 2.62
N MET A 96 7.27 -4.16 2.57
CA MET A 96 6.29 -4.22 3.64
C MET A 96 5.72 -5.65 3.75
N PRO A 97 5.76 -6.27 4.93
CA PRO A 97 5.14 -7.58 5.09
C PRO A 97 3.66 -7.54 4.78
N GLU A 98 3.12 -8.65 4.34
CA GLU A 98 1.72 -8.76 3.95
C GLU A 98 1.02 -9.85 4.71
N THR A 99 -0.26 -9.64 5.00
CA THR A 99 -1.15 -10.74 5.36
C THR A 99 -2.09 -10.95 4.19
N ARG A 100 -2.46 -12.21 3.95
CA ARG A 100 -3.31 -12.57 2.83
C ARG A 100 -4.65 -13.06 3.33
N HIS A 101 -5.71 -12.60 2.70
CA HIS A 101 -7.07 -12.89 3.14
C HIS A 101 -7.92 -13.33 1.96
N ASP A 102 -8.83 -14.26 2.21
CA ASP A 102 -9.81 -14.67 1.23
C ASP A 102 -11.11 -13.95 1.55
N LEU A 103 -11.72 -13.35 0.54
CA LEU A 103 -12.89 -12.52 0.74
C LEU A 103 -13.98 -12.89 -0.25
N ILE A 104 -15.21 -12.99 0.25
CA ILE A 104 -16.39 -13.13 -0.60
C ILE A 104 -17.24 -11.89 -0.38
N VAL A 105 -17.56 -11.20 -1.47
CA VAL A 105 -18.45 -10.04 -1.45
C VAL A 105 -19.76 -10.46 -2.08
N THR A 106 -20.83 -10.41 -1.32
CA THR A 106 -22.16 -10.69 -1.85
C THR A 106 -22.83 -9.36 -2.15
N VAL A 107 -23.26 -9.18 -3.39
CA VAL A 107 -23.86 -7.94 -3.86
C VAL A 107 -25.32 -8.22 -4.20
N TRP A 108 -26.23 -7.64 -3.44
CA TRP A 108 -27.65 -7.70 -3.81
C TRP A 108 -27.93 -6.53 -4.74
N VAL A 109 -28.48 -6.85 -5.91
CA VAL A 109 -28.62 -5.91 -7.00
C VAL A 109 -30.10 -5.61 -7.21
N LYS A 110 -30.40 -4.31 -7.39
CA LYS A 110 -31.76 -3.92 -7.72
C LYS A 110 -32.10 -4.41 -9.11
N ASN A 111 -33.22 -5.15 -9.21
CA ASN A 111 -33.72 -5.63 -10.50
C ASN A 111 -32.66 -6.40 -11.28
N LEU A 112 -32.01 -7.34 -10.63
CA LEU A 112 -30.95 -8.11 -11.28
C LEU A 112 -31.48 -8.83 -12.52
N GLY A 113 -32.72 -9.30 -12.48
CA GLY A 113 -33.29 -9.99 -13.62
C GLY A 113 -33.43 -9.15 -14.85
N ASN A 114 -33.46 -7.82 -14.70
CA ASN A 114 -33.57 -6.91 -15.84
C ASN A 114 -32.23 -6.56 -16.45
N LEU A 115 -31.13 -6.94 -15.80
CA LEU A 115 -29.81 -6.64 -16.33
C LEU A 115 -29.40 -7.71 -17.33
N GLU A 116 -28.76 -7.27 -18.42
CA GLU A 116 -28.20 -8.19 -19.37
C GLU A 116 -26.94 -8.81 -18.81
N GLN A 117 -26.56 -9.94 -19.39
CA GLN A 117 -25.36 -10.63 -18.90
C GLN A 117 -24.14 -9.73 -18.94
N GLU A 118 -24.03 -8.92 -19.97
CA GLU A 118 -22.92 -7.99 -20.12
C GLU A 118 -22.89 -6.99 -18.97
N GLN A 119 -24.08 -6.49 -18.58
CA GLN A 119 -24.16 -5.54 -17.46
C GLN A 119 -23.83 -6.23 -16.14
N ARG A 120 -24.25 -7.47 -15.96
CA ARG A 120 -23.89 -8.22 -14.75
C ARG A 120 -22.40 -8.45 -14.68
N ASP A 121 -21.79 -8.84 -15.80
CA ASP A 121 -20.36 -9.08 -15.83
C ASP A 121 -19.58 -7.78 -15.55
N SER A 122 -20.06 -6.68 -16.08
CA SER A 122 -19.41 -5.39 -15.85
C SER A 122 -19.51 -4.98 -14.40
N LEU A 123 -20.66 -5.16 -13.77
CA LEU A 123 -20.83 -4.84 -12.36
C LEU A 123 -19.93 -5.70 -11.50
N LYS A 124 -19.90 -7.00 -11.76
CA LYS A 124 -19.07 -7.92 -11.01
C LYS A 124 -17.61 -7.55 -11.14
N ALA A 125 -17.14 -7.27 -12.36
CA ALA A 125 -15.75 -6.89 -12.58
C ALA A 125 -15.43 -5.57 -11.90
N GLY A 126 -16.36 -4.62 -11.93
CA GLY A 126 -16.15 -3.35 -11.28
C GLY A 126 -16.00 -3.48 -9.78
N VAL A 127 -16.87 -4.28 -9.14
CA VAL A 127 -16.77 -4.51 -7.70
C VAL A 127 -15.47 -5.21 -7.36
N GLU A 128 -15.09 -6.21 -8.16
CA GLU A 128 -13.83 -6.91 -7.95
C GLU A 128 -12.65 -5.94 -8.02
N ASN A 129 -12.62 -5.10 -9.05
CA ASN A 129 -11.49 -4.20 -9.24
C ASN A 129 -11.42 -3.15 -8.15
N LEU A 130 -12.56 -2.62 -7.74
CA LEU A 130 -12.56 -1.63 -6.65
C LEU A 130 -12.09 -2.25 -5.34
N THR A 131 -12.54 -3.47 -5.05
CA THR A 131 -12.13 -4.15 -3.84
C THR A 131 -10.63 -4.45 -3.85
N ARG A 132 -10.12 -4.91 -5.00
CA ARG A 132 -8.69 -5.16 -5.09
C ARG A 132 -7.88 -3.87 -4.99
N CYS A 133 -8.43 -2.75 -5.45
CA CYS A 133 -7.76 -1.46 -5.28
C CYS A 133 -7.67 -1.09 -3.80
N ALA A 134 -8.71 -1.34 -3.05
CA ALA A 134 -8.67 -1.07 -1.61
C ALA A 134 -7.62 -1.92 -0.91
N PHE A 135 -7.32 -3.10 -1.44
CA PHE A 135 -6.29 -3.99 -0.90
C PHE A 135 -4.96 -3.85 -1.65
N ARG A 136 -4.77 -2.76 -2.36
CA ARG A 136 -3.49 -2.37 -2.98
C ARG A 136 -3.03 -3.31 -4.08
N GLN A 137 -3.97 -3.82 -4.86
CA GLN A 137 -3.63 -4.71 -5.95
C GLN A 137 -3.84 -4.06 -7.32
N ASN A 138 -4.34 -2.84 -7.36
CA ASN A 138 -4.34 -1.99 -8.55
C ASN A 138 -4.54 -0.55 -8.10
N THR A 139 -4.48 0.39 -9.04
CA THR A 139 -4.63 1.80 -8.74
C THR A 139 -5.77 2.44 -9.52
N ASN A 140 -6.79 1.65 -9.85
CA ASN A 140 -7.85 2.11 -10.74
C ASN A 140 -8.87 3.02 -10.09
N TYR A 141 -8.93 3.05 -8.76
CA TYR A 141 -9.94 3.82 -8.04
C TYR A 141 -9.28 4.66 -6.96
N ASP A 142 -9.94 5.75 -6.60
CA ASP A 142 -9.52 6.59 -5.48
C ASP A 142 -10.39 6.21 -4.28
N VAL A 143 -9.97 5.19 -3.56
CA VAL A 143 -10.70 4.66 -2.43
C VAL A 143 -9.76 4.50 -1.24
N LYS A 144 -10.35 4.32 -0.06
CA LYS A 144 -9.56 4.09 1.13
C LYS A 144 -8.90 2.72 1.07
N LYS A 145 -7.61 2.69 1.32
CA LYS A 145 -6.81 1.48 1.16
C LYS A 145 -6.42 0.91 2.51
N THR A 146 -5.95 -0.34 2.50
CA THR A 146 -5.41 -0.95 3.71
C THR A 146 -4.07 -0.32 4.07
N TRP A 147 -3.80 -0.27 5.38
CA TRP A 147 -2.57 0.30 5.92
C TRP A 147 -2.03 -0.57 7.02
N PRO A 148 -0.71 -0.57 7.25
CA PRO A 148 -0.18 -1.10 8.50
C PRO A 148 -0.64 -0.26 9.70
N TYR A 149 -0.68 -0.90 10.86
CA TYR A 149 -1.05 -0.23 12.12
C TYR A 149 -2.41 0.44 12.01
N SER A 150 -3.38 -0.26 11.45
CA SER A 150 -4.64 0.37 11.12
C SER A 150 -5.77 -0.65 11.18
N ARG A 151 -6.99 -0.15 11.23
CA ARG A 151 -8.19 -0.98 11.09
C ARG A 151 -8.83 -0.68 9.75
N PHE A 152 -8.98 -1.71 8.94
CA PHE A 152 -9.66 -1.57 7.66
C PHE A 152 -11.14 -1.88 7.84
N SER A 153 -11.99 -0.94 7.47
CA SER A 153 -13.43 -1.03 7.71
C SER A 153 -14.15 -1.48 6.47
N PHE A 154 -14.87 -2.61 6.57
CA PHE A 154 -15.66 -3.09 5.44
C PHE A 154 -16.94 -2.27 5.24
N SER A 155 -17.45 -1.61 6.28
CA SER A 155 -18.58 -0.72 6.05
C SER A 155 -18.16 0.50 5.23
N GLN A 156 -16.94 0.98 5.42
CA GLN A 156 -16.42 2.04 4.58
C GLN A 156 -16.23 1.58 3.15
N LEU A 157 -15.70 0.38 2.97
CA LEU A 157 -15.57 -0.19 1.63
C LEU A 157 -16.94 -0.31 0.96
N GLY A 158 -17.93 -0.78 1.72
CA GLY A 158 -19.28 -0.89 1.18
C GLY A 158 -19.84 0.45 0.74
N ARG A 159 -19.56 1.50 1.50
CA ARG A 159 -20.00 2.83 1.10
C ARG A 159 -19.39 3.25 -0.22
N GLU A 160 -18.12 2.94 -0.41
CA GLU A 160 -17.45 3.30 -1.64
C GLU A 160 -17.96 2.49 -2.82
N ILE A 161 -18.30 1.23 -2.60
CA ILE A 161 -18.89 0.41 -3.65
C ILE A 161 -20.27 0.95 -4.03
N HIS A 162 -21.09 1.33 -3.05
CA HIS A 162 -22.41 1.92 -3.33
C HIS A 162 -22.26 3.20 -4.15
N LYS A 163 -21.28 4.01 -3.83
CA LYS A 163 -21.06 5.26 -4.53
C LYS A 163 -20.66 5.02 -5.98
N ALA A 164 -19.79 4.04 -6.21
CA ALA A 164 -19.29 3.77 -7.55
C ALA A 164 -20.30 2.99 -8.41
N PHE A 165 -21.13 2.17 -7.77
CA PHE A 165 -22.05 1.29 -8.48
C PHE A 165 -23.45 1.43 -7.90
N PRO A 166 -24.22 2.44 -8.40
CA PRO A 166 -25.50 2.77 -7.78
C PRO A 166 -26.58 1.69 -7.88
N ASP A 167 -26.40 0.72 -8.79
CA ASP A 167 -27.37 -0.39 -8.88
C ASP A 167 -27.28 -1.34 -7.70
N THR A 168 -26.27 -1.23 -6.87
CA THR A 168 -26.09 -2.06 -5.70
C THR A 168 -27.12 -1.70 -4.63
N ASP A 169 -27.88 -2.70 -4.19
CA ASP A 169 -28.86 -2.47 -3.12
C ASP A 169 -28.22 -2.63 -1.76
N SER A 170 -27.54 -3.75 -1.53
CA SER A 170 -26.87 -3.98 -0.27
C SER A 170 -25.68 -4.90 -0.51
N LEU A 171 -24.81 -4.95 0.51
CA LEU A 171 -23.57 -5.71 0.42
C LEU A 171 -23.35 -6.49 1.69
N GLU A 172 -22.72 -7.64 1.55
CA GLU A 172 -22.27 -8.43 2.68
C GLU A 172 -20.86 -8.92 2.40
N PHE A 173 -20.01 -8.80 3.42
CA PHE A 173 -18.62 -9.24 3.33
C PHE A 173 -18.40 -10.43 4.23
N SER A 174 -17.61 -11.39 3.75
CA SER A 174 -17.38 -12.63 4.51
C SER A 174 -16.39 -12.44 5.65
N LEU A 175 -15.72 -11.30 5.70
CA LEU A 175 -14.73 -11.00 6.74
C LEU A 175 -15.20 -9.84 7.59
N LYS A 176 -14.77 -9.86 8.85
CA LYS A 176 -14.90 -8.70 9.72
C LYS A 176 -13.74 -7.75 9.49
N ASP A 177 -13.87 -6.54 10.03
CA ASP A 177 -12.83 -5.54 9.89
C ASP A 177 -11.47 -6.12 10.26
N ILE A 178 -10.45 -5.72 9.51
CA ILE A 178 -9.11 -6.27 9.67
C ILE A 178 -8.26 -5.24 10.39
N THR A 179 -7.69 -5.65 11.52
CA THR A 179 -6.75 -4.83 12.26
C THR A 179 -5.35 -5.36 11.99
N SER A 180 -4.44 -4.46 11.63
CA SER A 180 -3.10 -4.84 11.27
C SER A 180 -2.08 -4.18 12.17
N GLU A 181 -0.90 -4.80 12.22
CA GLU A 181 0.26 -4.21 12.87
C GLU A 181 1.29 -3.88 11.82
N LEU A 182 2.51 -4.39 11.89
CA LEU A 182 3.50 -4.11 10.86
C LEU A 182 3.30 -5.07 9.69
N SER A 183 2.19 -4.91 9.02
CA SER A 183 1.86 -5.68 7.83
C SER A 183 0.71 -4.99 7.14
N VAL A 184 0.59 -5.20 5.86
CA VAL A 184 -0.51 -4.64 5.10
C VAL A 184 -1.43 -5.77 4.64
N PRO A 185 -2.74 -5.67 4.92
CA PRO A 185 -3.66 -6.69 4.42
C PRO A 185 -3.80 -6.65 2.90
N ARG A 186 -3.70 -7.82 2.30
CA ARG A 186 -3.95 -7.99 0.88
C ARG A 186 -4.89 -9.16 0.67
N LEU A 187 -5.37 -9.32 -0.55
CA LEU A 187 -6.29 -10.40 -0.87
C LEU A 187 -5.56 -11.54 -1.56
N ASN A 188 -5.87 -12.76 -1.14
CA ASN A 188 -5.45 -13.95 -1.84
C ASN A 188 -6.49 -14.32 -2.89
N GLU A 189 -7.68 -14.72 -2.46
CA GLU A 189 -8.78 -15.02 -3.36
C GLU A 189 -9.92 -14.06 -3.09
N LEU A 190 -10.56 -13.62 -4.15
CA LEU A 190 -11.71 -12.75 -4.07
C LEU A 190 -12.81 -13.28 -4.96
N ALA A 191 -13.99 -13.45 -4.38
CA ALA A 191 -15.17 -13.84 -5.14
C ALA A 191 -16.25 -12.79 -4.94
N VAL A 192 -16.90 -12.42 -6.03
CA VAL A 192 -18.03 -11.49 -5.98
C VAL A 192 -19.25 -12.23 -6.48
N ASP A 193 -20.26 -12.35 -5.63
CA ASP A 193 -21.53 -13.01 -5.95
C ASP A 193 -22.61 -11.94 -6.14
N LEU A 194 -23.27 -11.97 -7.28
CA LEU A 194 -24.42 -11.10 -7.52
C LEU A 194 -25.70 -11.87 -7.18
N ARG A 195 -26.58 -11.21 -6.44
CA ARG A 195 -27.85 -11.82 -6.06
C ARG A 195 -28.97 -10.83 -6.29
N ASP A 196 -30.14 -11.36 -6.61
CA ASP A 196 -31.34 -10.55 -6.76
C ASP A 196 -31.85 -10.17 -5.37
N GLU A 197 -32.27 -8.93 -5.26
CA GLU A 197 -32.81 -8.41 -4.00
C GLU A 197 -34.05 -9.14 -3.54
#